data_1dfb291060da6fb0f846c9a261ef52e5
#
_entry.id   1dfb291060da6fb0f846c9a261ef52e5
#
_cell.length_a   1.000
_cell.length_b   1.000
_cell.length_c   1.000
_cell.angle_alpha   90.00
_cell.angle_beta   90.00
_cell.angle_gamma   90.00
#
_symmetry.space_group_name_H-M   'P 1'
#
loop_
_entity.id
_entity.type
_entity.pdbx_description
1 polymer ?
#
loop_
_entity_poly.entity_id
_entity_poly.type
_entity_poly.pdbx_seq_one_letter_code
_entity_poly.pdbx_strand_id
1 'polypeptide(L)'
;MTDTITTSTRTVLLAALAALGASAVAAPAAQPGPVTVYVGTYTDGTSRGIYRFTFDPATGAMTEPVLAAETKNPSFLALHPNGRFLYAVGEVSTFEGAKTGVVSAFAIDPKTGDLTLLNQRPSEGTGPCHLVVDRTGGNVLVANYGGGTVAVLPTGADGRLKPASSVQAHQGSGPNKGRQEKPHAHGIYLDPAERFALAPDLGADRVFVYRFDAAKGTLEPHGAGTLEPGSGPRHLAFHPSGTYVYVINELLSTIAVFSYDAEKGALTTLQTVSCLPAGFSGTSWTAEVAVSPDGRFVYGSNRGDDSLAVFAVEASTGRLTVKGHAPIGGKYPRHFTIDPTARFILAGHQNSGTIGVLRLDPATGMPSLVGSPVKVDKPVCLLPVTRP
;
A
#
# COMPACT_ATOMS: atom_id res chain seq x y z
N MET A 1 -26.69 48.79 -84.11
CA MET A 1 -25.64 48.08 -83.37
C MET A 1 -26.15 47.90 -81.94
N THR A 2 -26.77 46.79 -81.69
CA THR A 2 -27.40 46.47 -80.39
C THR A 2 -26.96 45.10 -80.01
N ASP A 3 -26.06 45.03 -79.04
CA ASP A 3 -25.55 43.74 -78.44
C ASP A 3 -26.52 43.27 -77.38
N THR A 4 -27.03 42.08 -77.60
CA THR A 4 -27.91 41.37 -76.67
C THR A 4 -27.07 40.49 -75.74
N ILE A 5 -27.07 40.76 -74.43
CA ILE A 5 -26.43 39.95 -73.43
C ILE A 5 -27.42 38.89 -72.88
N THR A 6 -27.13 37.62 -73.13
CA THR A 6 -27.90 36.50 -72.64
C THR A 6 -27.35 36.08 -71.30
N THR A 7 -28.12 36.20 -70.21
CA THR A 7 -27.79 35.70 -68.84
C THR A 7 -28.23 34.24 -68.67
N SER A 8 -27.28 33.35 -68.48
CA SER A 8 -27.53 31.93 -68.18
C SER A 8 -27.57 31.73 -66.65
N THR A 9 -28.75 31.37 -66.18
CA THR A 9 -28.96 31.00 -64.75
C THR A 9 -28.59 29.53 -64.52
N ARG A 10 -27.51 29.29 -63.80
CA ARG A 10 -27.14 27.92 -63.30
C ARG A 10 -27.79 27.66 -61.97
N THR A 11 -28.73 26.73 -61.92
CA THR A 11 -29.34 26.19 -60.71
C THR A 11 -28.34 25.22 -60.05
N VAL A 12 -27.86 25.57 -58.84
CA VAL A 12 -27.03 24.68 -58.06
C VAL A 12 -27.94 23.87 -57.14
N LEU A 13 -28.03 22.55 -57.36
CA LEU A 13 -28.66 21.59 -56.44
C LEU A 13 -27.70 21.30 -55.28
N LEU A 14 -28.03 21.75 -54.09
CA LEU A 14 -27.37 21.29 -52.86
C LEU A 14 -27.95 19.93 -52.46
N ALA A 15 -27.16 18.86 -52.59
CA ALA A 15 -27.46 17.57 -51.99
C ALA A 15 -26.96 17.57 -50.53
N ALA A 16 -27.90 17.56 -49.58
CA ALA A 16 -27.58 17.40 -48.16
C ALA A 16 -27.32 15.91 -47.87
N LEU A 17 -26.05 15.51 -47.65
CA LEU A 17 -25.70 14.20 -47.09
C LEU A 17 -25.98 14.22 -45.60
N ALA A 18 -27.01 13.51 -45.14
CA ALA A 18 -27.21 13.21 -43.74
C ALA A 18 -26.23 12.10 -43.32
N ALA A 19 -25.13 12.45 -42.61
CA ALA A 19 -24.25 11.50 -41.99
C ALA A 19 -24.93 10.94 -40.75
N LEU A 20 -25.45 9.72 -40.82
CA LEU A 20 -25.83 8.92 -39.64
C LEU A 20 -24.58 8.53 -38.89
N GLY A 21 -24.26 9.30 -37.84
CA GLY A 21 -23.22 8.94 -36.86
C GLY A 21 -23.67 7.73 -36.07
N ALA A 22 -23.18 6.54 -36.41
CA ALA A 22 -23.28 5.38 -35.57
C ALA A 22 -22.37 5.59 -34.35
N SER A 23 -22.96 5.94 -33.20
CA SER A 23 -22.25 5.91 -31.91
C SER A 23 -21.87 4.47 -31.65
N ALA A 24 -20.59 4.13 -31.83
CA ALA A 24 -20.05 2.87 -31.40
C ALA A 24 -20.16 2.83 -29.87
N VAL A 25 -21.07 2.05 -29.33
CA VAL A 25 -21.12 1.68 -27.92
C VAL A 25 -19.83 0.91 -27.67
N ALA A 26 -18.88 1.51 -26.92
CA ALA A 26 -17.68 0.84 -26.52
C ALA A 26 -18.07 -0.44 -25.78
N ALA A 27 -17.54 -1.57 -26.22
CA ALA A 27 -17.73 -2.85 -25.52
C ALA A 27 -17.28 -2.67 -24.07
N PRO A 28 -18.03 -3.18 -23.07
CA PRO A 28 -17.60 -3.10 -21.69
C PRO A 28 -16.23 -3.74 -21.56
N ALA A 29 -15.29 -3.04 -20.90
CA ALA A 29 -13.98 -3.58 -20.62
C ALA A 29 -14.14 -4.95 -19.95
N ALA A 30 -13.36 -5.95 -20.40
CA ALA A 30 -13.40 -7.28 -19.85
C ALA A 30 -13.21 -7.19 -18.33
N GLN A 31 -14.13 -7.78 -17.57
CA GLN A 31 -14.01 -7.80 -16.11
C GLN A 31 -12.74 -8.57 -15.74
N PRO A 32 -11.88 -8.03 -14.87
CA PRO A 32 -10.70 -8.75 -14.44
C PRO A 32 -11.12 -10.09 -13.82
N GLY A 33 -10.39 -11.14 -14.19
CA GLY A 33 -10.61 -12.47 -13.64
C GLY A 33 -10.29 -12.55 -12.15
N PRO A 34 -10.50 -13.73 -11.53
CA PRO A 34 -10.20 -13.95 -10.13
C PRO A 34 -8.73 -13.63 -9.79
N VAL A 35 -8.53 -13.01 -8.63
CA VAL A 35 -7.24 -12.53 -8.13
C VAL A 35 -6.76 -13.44 -7.01
N THR A 36 -5.51 -13.88 -7.03
CA THR A 36 -4.90 -14.55 -5.88
C THR A 36 -4.50 -13.51 -4.85
N VAL A 37 -4.90 -13.71 -3.59
CA VAL A 37 -4.49 -12.84 -2.46
C VAL A 37 -3.61 -13.65 -1.53
N TYR A 38 -2.37 -13.21 -1.33
CA TYR A 38 -1.49 -13.75 -0.30
C TYR A 38 -1.72 -13.03 1.02
N VAL A 39 -1.64 -13.78 2.11
CA VAL A 39 -1.90 -13.31 3.47
C VAL A 39 -0.66 -13.51 4.32
N GLY A 40 -0.06 -12.41 4.75
CA GLY A 40 0.96 -12.43 5.79
C GLY A 40 0.33 -12.47 7.17
N THR A 41 0.93 -13.20 8.09
CA THR A 41 0.38 -13.46 9.43
C THR A 41 1.44 -13.33 10.52
N TYR A 42 0.99 -13.18 11.78
CA TYR A 42 1.81 -13.59 12.93
C TYR A 42 1.60 -15.07 13.23
N THR A 43 2.66 -15.75 13.67
CA THR A 43 2.67 -17.21 13.91
C THR A 43 2.78 -17.56 15.40
N ASP A 44 2.41 -16.65 16.28
CA ASP A 44 2.32 -16.85 17.73
C ASP A 44 0.96 -17.41 18.20
N GLY A 45 0.12 -17.82 17.24
CA GLY A 45 -1.16 -18.49 17.42
C GLY A 45 -1.19 -19.83 16.68
N THR A 46 -2.24 -20.06 15.92
CA THR A 46 -2.44 -21.29 15.11
C THR A 46 -1.93 -21.14 13.68
N SER A 47 -1.62 -19.92 13.26
CA SER A 47 -1.04 -19.67 11.94
C SER A 47 0.36 -20.29 11.79
N ARG A 48 0.64 -20.82 10.61
CA ARG A 48 1.91 -21.49 10.26
C ARG A 48 2.77 -20.68 9.29
N GLY A 49 2.24 -19.55 8.75
CA GLY A 49 3.01 -18.78 7.78
C GLY A 49 2.17 -17.97 6.81
N ILE A 50 2.52 -18.03 5.52
CA ILE A 50 1.81 -17.33 4.44
C ILE A 50 0.66 -18.19 3.94
N TYR A 51 -0.55 -17.60 3.90
CA TYR A 51 -1.74 -18.21 3.30
C TYR A 51 -2.06 -17.57 1.95
N ARG A 52 -2.94 -18.20 1.17
CA ARG A 52 -3.52 -17.66 -0.05
C ARG A 52 -4.97 -18.05 -0.21
N PHE A 53 -5.75 -17.21 -0.86
CA PHE A 53 -7.10 -17.47 -1.30
C PHE A 53 -7.35 -16.80 -2.65
N THR A 54 -8.45 -17.17 -3.31
CA THR A 54 -8.90 -16.49 -4.53
C THR A 54 -10.00 -15.50 -4.19
N PHE A 55 -9.86 -14.28 -4.67
CA PHE A 55 -10.84 -13.21 -4.59
C PHE A 55 -11.45 -12.97 -5.97
N ASP A 56 -12.76 -12.94 -6.06
CA ASP A 56 -13.49 -12.58 -7.28
C ASP A 56 -13.86 -11.09 -7.25
N PRO A 57 -13.19 -10.25 -8.04
CA PRO A 57 -13.48 -8.82 -8.07
C PRO A 57 -14.81 -8.48 -8.76
N ALA A 58 -15.50 -9.44 -9.40
CA ALA A 58 -16.84 -9.22 -9.94
C ALA A 58 -17.91 -9.25 -8.85
N THR A 59 -17.78 -10.14 -7.89
CA THR A 59 -18.80 -10.42 -6.86
C THR A 59 -18.38 -10.02 -5.46
N GLY A 60 -17.08 -9.98 -5.16
CA GLY A 60 -16.51 -9.84 -3.83
C GLY A 60 -16.38 -11.17 -3.09
N ALA A 61 -16.61 -12.30 -3.76
CA ALA A 61 -16.49 -13.62 -3.16
C ALA A 61 -15.04 -14.01 -2.91
N MET A 62 -14.82 -14.76 -1.82
CA MET A 62 -13.52 -15.33 -1.44
C MET A 62 -13.63 -16.85 -1.32
N THR A 63 -12.58 -17.56 -1.73
CA THR A 63 -12.45 -18.99 -1.41
C THR A 63 -11.89 -19.16 0.01
N GLU A 64 -12.01 -20.39 0.56
CA GLU A 64 -11.33 -20.71 1.81
C GLU A 64 -9.80 -20.56 1.66
N PRO A 65 -9.14 -19.94 2.63
CA PRO A 65 -7.69 -19.76 2.61
C PRO A 65 -6.95 -21.10 2.81
N VAL A 66 -5.87 -21.27 2.04
CA VAL A 66 -4.98 -22.43 2.16
C VAL A 66 -3.56 -21.98 2.46
N LEU A 67 -2.77 -22.79 3.17
CA LEU A 67 -1.38 -22.51 3.47
C LEU A 67 -0.55 -22.55 2.15
N ALA A 68 0.15 -21.45 1.85
CA ALA A 68 1.01 -21.33 0.68
C ALA A 68 2.49 -21.64 1.02
N ALA A 69 2.96 -21.25 2.21
CA ALA A 69 4.29 -21.59 2.72
C ALA A 69 4.35 -21.51 4.25
N GLU A 70 5.09 -22.41 4.88
CA GLU A 70 5.46 -22.30 6.28
C GLU A 70 6.64 -21.36 6.46
N THR A 71 6.48 -20.34 7.33
CA THR A 71 7.55 -19.42 7.69
C THR A 71 7.14 -18.62 8.92
N LYS A 72 8.13 -18.15 9.70
CA LYS A 72 7.87 -17.49 10.98
C LYS A 72 7.57 -16.00 10.80
N ASN A 73 6.43 -15.56 11.34
CA ASN A 73 5.99 -14.16 11.37
C ASN A 73 6.17 -13.42 10.02
N PRO A 74 5.62 -13.92 8.89
CA PRO A 74 5.66 -13.21 7.62
C PRO A 74 4.67 -12.03 7.66
N SER A 75 4.94 -11.02 8.48
CA SER A 75 3.99 -9.96 8.80
C SER A 75 3.82 -8.93 7.68
N PHE A 76 4.72 -8.89 6.69
CA PHE A 76 4.56 -8.08 5.48
C PHE A 76 5.11 -8.78 4.24
N LEU A 77 4.44 -8.57 3.11
CA LEU A 77 4.70 -9.24 1.84
C LEU A 77 4.84 -8.22 0.70
N ALA A 78 5.72 -8.48 -0.26
CA ALA A 78 5.80 -7.73 -1.51
C ALA A 78 6.02 -8.66 -2.70
N LEU A 79 5.40 -8.31 -3.83
CA LEU A 79 5.51 -9.03 -5.08
C LEU A 79 6.67 -8.46 -5.91
N HIS A 80 7.46 -9.33 -6.52
CA HIS A 80 8.39 -8.92 -7.58
C HIS A 80 7.60 -8.47 -8.82
N PRO A 81 8.01 -7.40 -9.53
CA PRO A 81 7.26 -6.86 -10.67
C PRO A 81 6.96 -7.86 -11.79
N ASN A 82 7.80 -8.90 -11.95
CA ASN A 82 7.56 -9.96 -12.95
C ASN A 82 6.50 -11.00 -12.55
N GLY A 83 5.90 -10.88 -11.34
CA GLY A 83 4.88 -11.80 -10.84
C GLY A 83 5.35 -13.22 -10.47
N ARG A 84 6.65 -13.51 -10.57
CA ARG A 84 7.20 -14.86 -10.35
C ARG A 84 7.76 -15.11 -8.96
N PHE A 85 8.04 -14.04 -8.21
CA PHE A 85 8.65 -14.11 -6.89
C PHE A 85 7.88 -13.26 -5.88
N LEU A 86 7.88 -13.72 -4.63
CA LEU A 86 7.32 -13.03 -3.49
C LEU A 86 8.38 -12.91 -2.40
N TYR A 87 8.45 -11.75 -1.77
CA TYR A 87 9.33 -11.51 -0.62
C TYR A 87 8.51 -11.28 0.63
N ALA A 88 8.98 -11.81 1.74
CA ALA A 88 8.35 -11.66 3.03
C ALA A 88 9.36 -11.25 4.10
N VAL A 89 8.99 -10.34 4.98
CA VAL A 89 9.73 -10.17 6.23
C VAL A 89 9.48 -11.38 7.13
N GLY A 90 10.45 -11.74 7.97
CA GLY A 90 10.23 -12.57 9.15
C GLY A 90 10.47 -11.69 10.37
N GLU A 91 9.37 -11.21 10.97
CA GLU A 91 9.40 -10.25 12.08
C GLU A 91 9.85 -10.93 13.37
N VAL A 92 11.17 -11.15 13.46
CA VAL A 92 11.85 -11.80 14.61
C VAL A 92 12.99 -10.94 15.09
N SER A 93 13.48 -11.24 16.31
CA SER A 93 14.61 -10.52 16.93
C SER A 93 15.94 -11.20 16.73
N THR A 94 15.93 -12.48 16.33
CA THR A 94 17.14 -13.30 16.10
C THR A 94 16.96 -14.19 14.89
N PHE A 95 18.00 -14.25 14.06
CA PHE A 95 18.07 -15.13 12.90
C PHE A 95 19.49 -15.72 12.81
N GLU A 96 19.61 -17.05 12.69
CA GLU A 96 20.90 -17.79 12.64
C GLU A 96 21.89 -17.39 13.75
N GLY A 97 21.37 -17.14 14.97
CA GLY A 97 22.18 -16.74 16.13
C GLY A 97 22.55 -15.26 16.17
N ALA A 98 22.32 -14.48 15.11
CA ALA A 98 22.57 -13.06 15.08
C ALA A 98 21.35 -12.24 15.58
N LYS A 99 21.59 -11.06 16.15
CA LYS A 99 20.54 -10.11 16.58
C LYS A 99 20.01 -9.33 15.35
N THR A 100 19.20 -9.98 14.55
CA THR A 100 18.57 -9.43 13.35
C THR A 100 17.27 -10.17 13.05
N GLY A 101 16.39 -9.58 12.25
CA GLY A 101 15.29 -10.27 11.59
C GLY A 101 15.72 -10.88 10.25
N VAL A 102 14.77 -11.27 9.44
CA VAL A 102 15.04 -11.98 8.20
C VAL A 102 14.13 -11.48 7.07
N VAL A 103 14.65 -11.50 5.84
CA VAL A 103 13.85 -11.39 4.61
C VAL A 103 13.94 -12.72 3.86
N SER A 104 12.79 -13.26 3.48
CA SER A 104 12.64 -14.53 2.75
C SER A 104 12.21 -14.27 1.32
N ALA A 105 12.85 -14.95 0.35
CA ALA A 105 12.46 -14.96 -1.05
C ALA A 105 11.78 -16.28 -1.39
N PHE A 106 10.66 -16.20 -2.11
CA PHE A 106 9.90 -17.37 -2.57
C PHE A 106 9.67 -17.31 -4.08
N ALA A 107 9.71 -18.48 -4.74
CA ALA A 107 9.18 -18.65 -6.08
C ALA A 107 7.69 -18.97 -5.99
N ILE A 108 6.89 -18.37 -6.89
CA ILE A 108 5.46 -18.63 -7.02
C ILE A 108 5.24 -19.69 -8.08
N ASP A 109 4.55 -20.78 -7.73
CA ASP A 109 4.07 -21.75 -8.71
C ASP A 109 2.98 -21.07 -9.59
N PRO A 110 3.19 -20.98 -10.91
CA PRO A 110 2.25 -20.26 -11.77
C PRO A 110 0.88 -20.94 -11.91
N LYS A 111 0.76 -22.24 -11.57
CA LYS A 111 -0.49 -23.00 -11.68
C LYS A 111 -1.28 -22.97 -10.39
N THR A 112 -0.62 -23.22 -9.28
CA THR A 112 -1.27 -23.38 -7.97
C THR A 112 -1.21 -22.10 -7.14
N GLY A 113 -0.18 -21.26 -7.30
CA GLY A 113 0.11 -20.12 -6.43
C GLY A 113 0.83 -20.50 -5.14
N ASP A 114 1.27 -21.77 -5.02
CA ASP A 114 2.07 -22.19 -3.86
C ASP A 114 3.46 -21.55 -3.90
N LEU A 115 4.05 -21.40 -2.71
CA LEU A 115 5.32 -20.72 -2.54
C LEU A 115 6.43 -21.72 -2.20
N THR A 116 7.53 -21.67 -2.96
CA THR A 116 8.74 -22.44 -2.67
C THR A 116 9.83 -21.50 -2.19
N LEU A 117 10.36 -21.73 -1.00
CA LEU A 117 11.45 -20.94 -0.43
C LEU A 117 12.69 -21.04 -1.32
N LEU A 118 13.20 -19.89 -1.75
CA LEU A 118 14.45 -19.80 -2.52
C LEU A 118 15.66 -19.62 -1.59
N ASN A 119 15.62 -18.58 -0.77
CA ASN A 119 16.63 -18.32 0.26
C ASN A 119 16.13 -17.30 1.27
N GLN A 120 16.94 -17.10 2.32
CA GLN A 120 16.74 -16.11 3.36
C GLN A 120 18.01 -15.29 3.54
N ARG A 121 17.84 -14.01 3.98
CA ARG A 121 18.94 -13.11 4.34
C ARG A 121 18.59 -12.30 5.57
N PRO A 122 19.59 -11.95 6.40
CA PRO A 122 19.39 -10.98 7.49
C PRO A 122 18.78 -9.69 6.98
N SER A 123 17.85 -9.11 7.72
CA SER A 123 17.24 -7.81 7.41
C SER A 123 18.06 -6.62 7.88
N GLU A 124 19.20 -6.86 8.52
CA GLU A 124 20.14 -5.86 9.09
C GLU A 124 19.50 -5.00 10.20
N GLY A 125 18.57 -5.60 10.94
CA GLY A 125 17.91 -5.01 12.10
C GLY A 125 16.90 -5.98 12.69
N THR A 126 16.49 -5.78 13.94
CA THR A 126 15.49 -6.64 14.58
C THR A 126 14.07 -6.21 14.23
N GLY A 127 13.15 -7.16 14.15
CA GLY A 127 11.74 -6.91 13.92
C GLY A 127 11.45 -6.17 12.59
N PRO A 128 11.88 -6.72 11.43
CA PRO A 128 11.46 -6.16 10.14
C PRO A 128 9.94 -6.27 10.01
N CYS A 129 9.27 -5.16 9.67
CA CYS A 129 7.81 -5.09 9.65
C CYS A 129 7.22 -4.57 8.33
N HIS A 130 8.05 -4.11 7.41
CA HIS A 130 7.62 -3.63 6.09
C HIS A 130 8.72 -3.81 5.06
N LEU A 131 8.35 -4.09 3.81
CA LEU A 131 9.27 -4.14 2.68
C LEU A 131 8.58 -3.73 1.37
N VAL A 132 9.39 -3.25 0.42
CA VAL A 132 8.97 -2.99 -0.97
C VAL A 132 10.01 -3.53 -1.95
N VAL A 133 9.59 -3.75 -3.19
CA VAL A 133 10.46 -4.13 -4.31
C VAL A 133 10.48 -2.98 -5.30
N ASP A 134 11.65 -2.60 -5.82
CA ASP A 134 11.74 -1.60 -6.86
C ASP A 134 11.11 -2.08 -8.19
N ARG A 135 10.77 -1.15 -9.09
CA ARG A 135 10.09 -1.49 -10.36
C ARG A 135 10.90 -2.38 -11.28
N THR A 136 12.22 -2.42 -11.11
CA THR A 136 13.10 -3.32 -11.88
C THR A 136 13.12 -4.72 -11.30
N GLY A 137 12.69 -4.88 -10.06
CA GLY A 137 12.83 -6.11 -9.27
C GLY A 137 14.28 -6.35 -8.82
N GLY A 138 15.17 -5.39 -9.02
CA GLY A 138 16.59 -5.51 -8.68
C GLY A 138 16.91 -5.37 -7.20
N ASN A 139 15.99 -4.79 -6.41
CA ASN A 139 16.22 -4.51 -5.01
C ASN A 139 14.96 -4.71 -4.17
N VAL A 140 15.14 -5.28 -2.98
CA VAL A 140 14.17 -5.32 -1.89
C VAL A 140 14.63 -4.34 -0.81
N LEU A 141 13.79 -3.38 -0.47
CA LEU A 141 14.04 -2.44 0.62
C LEU A 141 13.22 -2.87 1.84
N VAL A 142 13.82 -2.86 3.04
CA VAL A 142 13.18 -3.33 4.27
C VAL A 142 13.32 -2.31 5.39
N ALA A 143 12.26 -2.16 6.20
CA ALA A 143 12.25 -1.37 7.43
C ALA A 143 12.20 -2.28 8.65
N ASN A 144 13.10 -2.06 9.61
CA ASN A 144 13.26 -2.83 10.83
C ASN A 144 12.78 -2.01 12.04
N TYR A 145 11.59 -2.33 12.55
CA TYR A 145 10.97 -1.63 13.66
C TYR A 145 11.82 -1.72 14.93
N GLY A 146 12.19 -2.93 15.33
CA GLY A 146 12.97 -3.17 16.55
C GLY A 146 14.39 -2.62 16.45
N GLY A 147 14.97 -2.61 15.25
CA GLY A 147 16.32 -2.10 14.98
C GLY A 147 16.41 -0.59 14.81
N GLY A 148 15.34 0.07 14.36
CA GLY A 148 15.35 1.47 13.93
C GLY A 148 16.24 1.67 12.69
N THR A 149 16.26 0.70 11.78
CA THR A 149 17.11 0.71 10.57
C THR A 149 16.28 0.46 9.32
N VAL A 150 16.79 0.90 8.18
CA VAL A 150 16.33 0.48 6.86
C VAL A 150 17.49 -0.12 6.07
N ALA A 151 17.22 -1.11 5.23
CA ALA A 151 18.25 -1.78 4.44
C ALA A 151 17.78 -2.06 3.01
N VAL A 152 18.75 -2.24 2.09
CA VAL A 152 18.53 -2.66 0.71
C VAL A 152 19.20 -4.01 0.49
N LEU A 153 18.44 -4.98 0.02
CA LEU A 153 18.92 -6.31 -0.36
C LEU A 153 18.75 -6.47 -1.88
N PRO A 154 19.83 -6.46 -2.66
CA PRO A 154 19.73 -6.73 -4.09
C PRO A 154 19.22 -8.14 -4.37
N THR A 155 18.57 -8.33 -5.52
CA THR A 155 18.07 -9.62 -5.98
C THR A 155 18.90 -10.16 -7.13
N GLY A 156 18.81 -11.46 -7.37
CA GLY A 156 19.28 -12.11 -8.58
C GLY A 156 18.18 -12.28 -9.63
N ALA A 157 18.54 -12.57 -10.86
CA ALA A 157 17.58 -12.87 -11.92
C ALA A 157 16.71 -14.12 -11.61
N ASP A 158 17.16 -14.96 -10.70
CA ASP A 158 16.48 -16.14 -10.16
C ASP A 158 15.58 -15.81 -8.95
N GLY A 159 15.44 -14.53 -8.59
CA GLY A 159 14.64 -14.03 -7.47
C GLY A 159 15.30 -14.18 -6.10
N ARG A 160 16.50 -14.75 -6.00
CA ARG A 160 17.20 -14.91 -4.72
C ARG A 160 17.73 -13.58 -4.20
N LEU A 161 17.62 -13.39 -2.89
CA LEU A 161 18.21 -12.25 -2.19
C LEU A 161 19.74 -12.39 -2.11
N LYS A 162 20.44 -11.28 -2.31
CA LYS A 162 21.88 -11.14 -2.02
C LYS A 162 22.07 -10.52 -0.62
N PRO A 163 23.27 -10.51 -0.06
CA PRO A 163 23.58 -9.75 1.14
C PRO A 163 23.21 -8.26 0.96
N ALA A 164 22.86 -7.60 2.04
CA ALA A 164 22.53 -6.18 2.01
C ALA A 164 23.65 -5.33 1.42
N SER A 165 23.30 -4.41 0.53
CA SER A 165 24.22 -3.47 -0.12
C SER A 165 24.23 -2.10 0.55
N SER A 166 23.21 -1.80 1.36
CA SER A 166 23.08 -0.53 2.07
C SER A 166 22.28 -0.73 3.35
N VAL A 167 22.73 -0.11 4.45
CA VAL A 167 22.02 -0.09 5.73
C VAL A 167 22.10 1.33 6.29
N GLN A 168 20.95 1.88 6.70
CA GLN A 168 20.85 3.19 7.31
C GLN A 168 20.21 3.07 8.69
N ALA A 169 20.88 3.59 9.72
CA ALA A 169 20.36 3.66 11.08
C ALA A 169 19.71 5.02 11.32
N HIS A 170 18.47 5.03 11.74
CA HIS A 170 17.75 6.25 12.11
C HIS A 170 18.26 6.82 13.43
N GLN A 171 18.02 8.11 13.64
CA GLN A 171 18.38 8.83 14.87
C GLN A 171 17.17 9.63 15.38
N GLY A 172 17.00 9.70 16.67
CA GLY A 172 15.94 10.47 17.32
C GLY A 172 15.15 9.67 18.35
N SER A 173 14.24 10.36 19.00
CA SER A 173 13.28 9.80 19.95
C SER A 173 12.09 10.76 20.06
N GLY A 174 10.99 10.32 20.65
CA GLY A 174 9.79 11.13 20.87
C GLY A 174 9.39 11.21 22.35
N PRO A 175 8.26 11.87 22.66
CA PRO A 175 7.83 12.08 24.03
C PRO A 175 7.27 10.82 24.70
N ASN A 176 6.75 9.86 23.94
CA ASN A 176 6.20 8.62 24.48
C ASN A 176 7.33 7.63 24.87
N LYS A 177 7.69 7.63 26.14
CA LYS A 177 8.84 6.85 26.63
C LYS A 177 8.70 5.33 26.49
N GLY A 178 7.49 4.81 26.35
CA GLY A 178 7.25 3.38 26.13
C GLY A 178 7.23 2.95 24.67
N ARG A 179 7.15 3.90 23.73
CA ARG A 179 7.01 3.62 22.30
C ARG A 179 7.96 4.43 21.41
N GLN A 180 8.65 5.42 21.97
CA GLN A 180 9.51 6.36 21.23
C GLN A 180 10.85 6.61 21.98
N GLU A 181 11.31 5.63 22.75
CA GLU A 181 12.60 5.70 23.47
C GLU A 181 13.80 5.77 22.51
N LYS A 182 13.62 5.29 21.29
CA LYS A 182 14.59 5.25 20.21
C LYS A 182 13.85 5.22 18.84
N PRO A 183 14.56 5.25 17.70
CA PRO A 183 13.95 5.06 16.40
C PRO A 183 13.29 3.69 16.24
N HIS A 184 12.15 3.70 15.52
CA HIS A 184 11.36 2.53 15.14
C HIS A 184 10.88 2.70 13.70
N ALA A 185 11.72 2.35 12.72
CA ALA A 185 11.38 2.42 11.30
C ALA A 185 10.21 1.46 11.01
N HIS A 186 9.02 2.01 10.71
CA HIS A 186 7.82 1.21 10.55
C HIS A 186 7.42 0.99 9.10
N GLY A 187 8.00 1.70 8.17
CA GLY A 187 7.77 1.53 6.75
C GLY A 187 8.94 2.02 5.90
N ILE A 188 8.98 1.58 4.65
CA ILE A 188 9.85 2.11 3.62
C ILE A 188 9.12 2.06 2.28
N TYR A 189 9.16 3.16 1.53
CA TYR A 189 8.40 3.36 0.30
C TYR A 189 9.27 4.05 -0.74
N LEU A 190 9.13 3.66 -2.00
CA LEU A 190 9.76 4.38 -3.10
C LEU A 190 8.79 5.45 -3.63
N ASP A 191 9.31 6.61 -3.95
CA ASP A 191 8.53 7.64 -4.64
C ASP A 191 8.14 7.18 -6.07
N PRO A 192 7.13 7.77 -6.72
CA PRO A 192 6.69 7.32 -8.04
C PRO A 192 7.77 7.31 -9.12
N ALA A 193 8.84 8.08 -8.97
CA ALA A 193 9.98 8.09 -9.88
C ALA A 193 11.10 7.14 -9.46
N GLU A 194 11.02 6.57 -8.25
CA GLU A 194 12.05 5.73 -7.61
C GLU A 194 13.43 6.40 -7.51
N ARG A 195 13.40 7.72 -7.33
CA ARG A 195 14.60 8.52 -7.04
C ARG A 195 14.84 8.68 -5.54
N PHE A 196 13.76 8.55 -4.77
CA PHE A 196 13.80 8.71 -3.32
C PHE A 196 13.08 7.55 -2.63
N ALA A 197 13.63 7.14 -1.47
CA ALA A 197 12.95 6.26 -0.53
C ALA A 197 12.51 7.07 0.69
N LEU A 198 11.26 6.88 1.12
CA LEU A 198 10.66 7.53 2.27
C LEU A 198 10.41 6.50 3.37
N ALA A 199 10.93 6.74 4.58
CA ALA A 199 10.82 5.83 5.69
C ALA A 199 10.18 6.51 6.92
N PRO A 200 8.87 6.30 7.17
CA PRO A 200 8.23 6.74 8.40
C PRO A 200 8.83 5.99 9.60
N ASP A 201 9.21 6.75 10.63
CA ASP A 201 9.78 6.25 11.87
C ASP A 201 8.93 6.65 13.06
N LEU A 202 8.28 5.67 13.65
CA LEU A 202 7.35 5.86 14.77
C LEU A 202 8.04 6.44 16.00
N GLY A 203 9.29 6.01 16.25
CA GLY A 203 10.05 6.44 17.43
C GLY A 203 10.58 7.86 17.32
N ALA A 204 10.89 8.32 16.12
CA ALA A 204 11.55 9.61 15.89
C ALA A 204 10.59 10.73 15.47
N ASP A 205 9.30 10.48 15.29
CA ASP A 205 8.30 11.42 14.75
C ASP A 205 8.74 12.05 13.43
N ARG A 206 9.32 11.25 12.52
CA ARG A 206 9.86 11.69 11.23
C ARG A 206 9.52 10.74 10.11
N VAL A 207 9.48 11.28 8.89
CA VAL A 207 9.60 10.51 7.65
C VAL A 207 10.98 10.81 7.09
N PHE A 208 11.92 9.89 7.26
CA PHE A 208 13.27 10.02 6.70
C PHE A 208 13.21 9.89 5.19
N VAL A 209 14.01 10.67 4.48
CA VAL A 209 14.10 10.66 3.02
C VAL A 209 15.53 10.34 2.62
N TYR A 210 15.68 9.40 1.69
CA TYR A 210 16.94 8.95 1.14
C TYR A 210 16.93 9.11 -0.37
N ARG A 211 18.07 9.47 -0.97
CA ARG A 211 18.29 9.24 -2.39
C ARG A 211 18.48 7.76 -2.62
N PHE A 212 17.75 7.21 -3.57
CA PHE A 212 17.84 5.79 -3.94
C PHE A 212 18.56 5.65 -5.27
N ASP A 213 19.66 4.90 -5.30
CA ASP A 213 20.36 4.48 -6.51
C ASP A 213 20.04 3.01 -6.77
N ALA A 214 19.06 2.75 -7.65
CA ALA A 214 18.61 1.39 -7.96
C ALA A 214 19.70 0.54 -8.60
N ALA A 215 20.63 1.14 -9.36
CA ALA A 215 21.71 0.39 -10.02
C ALA A 215 22.76 -0.12 -9.03
N LYS A 216 23.02 0.64 -7.97
CA LYS A 216 23.95 0.25 -6.90
C LYS A 216 23.26 -0.44 -5.73
N GLY A 217 21.94 -0.31 -5.62
CA GLY A 217 21.19 -0.75 -4.45
C GLY A 217 21.57 0.03 -3.19
N THR A 218 21.69 1.36 -3.27
CA THR A 218 22.14 2.18 -2.14
C THR A 218 21.14 3.25 -1.74
N LEU A 219 21.12 3.57 -0.43
CA LEU A 219 20.40 4.67 0.16
C LEU A 219 21.39 5.70 0.71
N GLU A 220 21.22 6.96 0.33
CA GLU A 220 22.00 8.08 0.87
C GLU A 220 21.06 9.02 1.63
N PRO A 221 21.34 9.37 2.91
CA PRO A 221 20.55 10.33 3.66
C PRO A 221 20.35 11.62 2.89
N HIS A 222 19.12 12.11 2.82
CA HIS A 222 18.79 13.30 2.04
C HIS A 222 18.06 14.38 2.84
N GLY A 223 17.06 13.98 3.65
CA GLY A 223 16.26 14.90 4.45
C GLY A 223 15.24 14.18 5.31
N ALA A 224 14.29 14.93 5.84
CA ALA A 224 13.15 14.36 6.56
C ALA A 224 11.95 15.30 6.59
N GLY A 225 10.74 14.74 6.53
CA GLY A 225 9.51 15.39 6.98
C GLY A 225 9.35 15.23 8.47
N THR A 226 9.08 16.33 9.20
CA THR A 226 8.86 16.31 10.65
C THR A 226 7.37 16.34 10.95
N LEU A 227 6.95 15.53 11.93
CA LEU A 227 5.58 15.48 12.43
C LEU A 227 5.49 16.10 13.83
N GLU A 228 4.27 16.28 14.31
CA GLU A 228 4.00 16.70 15.67
C GLU A 228 4.57 15.67 16.67
N PRO A 229 5.24 16.12 17.76
CA PRO A 229 5.78 15.20 18.75
C PRO A 229 4.71 14.26 19.34
N GLY A 230 5.00 12.97 19.35
CA GLY A 230 4.07 11.94 19.80
C GLY A 230 3.19 11.35 18.69
N SER A 231 3.34 11.82 17.46
CA SER A 231 2.55 11.31 16.31
C SER A 231 2.73 9.82 16.07
N GLY A 232 3.96 9.34 16.08
CA GLY A 232 4.29 7.96 15.76
C GLY A 232 3.94 7.57 14.32
N PRO A 233 4.60 8.16 13.29
CA PRO A 233 4.33 7.82 11.90
C PRO A 233 4.61 6.36 11.60
N ARG A 234 3.68 5.72 10.90
CA ARG A 234 3.67 4.26 10.71
C ARG A 234 3.80 3.86 9.24
N HIS A 235 2.81 4.12 8.45
CA HIS A 235 2.76 3.85 7.01
C HIS A 235 2.46 5.14 6.24
N LEU A 236 2.69 5.12 4.94
CA LEU A 236 2.35 6.24 4.06
C LEU A 236 1.79 5.75 2.72
N ALA A 237 1.04 6.63 2.07
CA ALA A 237 0.57 6.41 0.71
C ALA A 237 0.79 7.68 -0.12
N PHE A 238 1.29 7.53 -1.34
CA PHE A 238 1.34 8.60 -2.31
C PHE A 238 -0.03 8.80 -2.95
N HIS A 239 -0.40 10.06 -3.17
CA HIS A 239 -1.49 10.36 -4.08
C HIS A 239 -1.08 9.98 -5.52
N PRO A 240 -2.01 9.48 -6.39
CA PRO A 240 -1.68 9.10 -7.76
C PRO A 240 -1.04 10.21 -8.62
N SER A 241 -1.27 11.48 -8.29
CA SER A 241 -0.58 12.62 -8.95
C SER A 241 0.92 12.69 -8.62
N GLY A 242 1.40 11.99 -7.59
CA GLY A 242 2.76 12.09 -7.10
C GLY A 242 3.10 13.38 -6.35
N THR A 243 2.12 14.27 -6.11
CA THR A 243 2.34 15.60 -5.48
C THR A 243 1.99 15.66 -4.00
N TYR A 244 1.30 14.64 -3.48
CA TYR A 244 0.90 14.57 -2.06
C TYR A 244 1.25 13.22 -1.45
N VAL A 245 1.54 13.24 -0.15
CA VAL A 245 1.83 12.05 0.66
C VAL A 245 0.96 12.10 1.92
N TYR A 246 0.31 10.99 2.22
CA TYR A 246 -0.51 10.80 3.41
C TYR A 246 0.20 9.84 4.36
N VAL A 247 0.57 10.33 5.53
CA VAL A 247 1.29 9.56 6.56
C VAL A 247 0.34 9.27 7.71
N ILE A 248 0.07 7.99 7.96
CA ILE A 248 -0.78 7.60 9.09
C ILE A 248 0.06 7.48 10.36
N ASN A 249 -0.40 8.13 11.43
CA ASN A 249 0.29 8.26 12.70
C ASN A 249 -0.35 7.35 13.74
N GLU A 250 0.36 6.30 14.14
CA GLU A 250 -0.16 5.26 15.04
C GLU A 250 -0.57 5.80 16.40
N LEU A 251 0.27 6.63 17.03
CA LEU A 251 0.11 6.98 18.44
C LEU A 251 -0.96 8.05 18.69
N LEU A 252 -1.10 9.02 17.77
CA LEU A 252 -2.12 10.06 17.86
C LEU A 252 -3.40 9.73 17.08
N SER A 253 -3.43 8.61 16.35
CA SER A 253 -4.56 8.20 15.49
C SER A 253 -4.97 9.30 14.50
N THR A 254 -4.00 9.82 13.75
CA THR A 254 -4.18 10.90 12.77
C THR A 254 -3.58 10.54 11.42
N ILE A 255 -3.91 11.31 10.38
CA ILE A 255 -3.19 11.35 9.10
C ILE A 255 -2.57 12.72 8.95
N ALA A 256 -1.26 12.78 8.72
CA ALA A 256 -0.56 13.97 8.29
C ALA A 256 -0.51 14.01 6.76
N VAL A 257 -0.86 15.16 6.19
CA VAL A 257 -0.84 15.44 4.76
C VAL A 257 0.38 16.28 4.45
N PHE A 258 1.19 15.83 3.50
CA PHE A 258 2.35 16.57 3.00
C PHE A 258 2.17 16.89 1.51
N SER A 259 2.62 18.06 1.08
CA SER A 259 3.03 18.24 -0.31
C SER A 259 4.39 17.59 -0.52
N TYR A 260 4.59 17.01 -1.69
CA TYR A 260 5.83 16.35 -2.08
C TYR A 260 6.42 17.00 -3.33
N ASP A 261 7.64 17.55 -3.20
CA ASP A 261 8.44 18.02 -4.32
C ASP A 261 9.28 16.84 -4.84
N ALA A 262 8.82 16.23 -5.92
CA ALA A 262 9.44 15.04 -6.49
C ALA A 262 10.85 15.33 -7.07
N GLU A 263 11.17 16.57 -7.45
CA GLU A 263 12.52 16.93 -7.93
C GLU A 263 13.53 17.02 -6.77
N LYS A 264 13.05 17.49 -5.61
CA LYS A 264 13.90 17.69 -4.43
C LYS A 264 13.78 16.57 -3.41
N GLY A 265 12.81 15.67 -3.53
CA GLY A 265 12.51 14.68 -2.49
C GLY A 265 12.08 15.33 -1.18
N ALA A 266 11.41 16.49 -1.23
CA ALA A 266 11.11 17.29 -0.06
C ALA A 266 9.64 17.18 0.34
N LEU A 267 9.39 17.07 1.65
CA LEU A 267 8.08 17.01 2.27
C LEU A 267 7.78 18.33 3.00
N THR A 268 6.61 18.93 2.73
CA THR A 268 6.10 20.11 3.45
C THR A 268 4.75 19.78 4.04
N THR A 269 4.58 19.92 5.36
CA THR A 269 3.33 19.62 6.07
C THR A 269 2.23 20.59 5.66
N LEU A 270 1.05 20.06 5.30
CA LEU A 270 -0.13 20.83 4.91
C LEU A 270 -1.24 20.76 5.95
N GLN A 271 -1.44 19.61 6.59
CA GLN A 271 -2.55 19.34 7.49
C GLN A 271 -2.26 18.14 8.36
N THR A 272 -2.87 18.09 9.55
CA THR A 272 -3.06 16.86 10.33
C THR A 272 -4.55 16.73 10.66
N VAL A 273 -5.13 15.54 10.45
CA VAL A 273 -6.56 15.27 10.65
C VAL A 273 -6.75 13.98 11.45
N SER A 274 -7.75 13.97 12.36
CA SER A 274 -8.07 12.78 13.16
C SER A 274 -8.67 11.66 12.31
N CYS A 275 -8.27 10.42 12.59
CA CYS A 275 -8.90 9.20 12.05
C CYS A 275 -10.05 8.69 12.94
N LEU A 276 -10.23 9.26 14.12
CA LEU A 276 -11.25 8.79 15.07
C LEU A 276 -12.55 9.59 14.92
N PRO A 277 -13.71 8.94 15.19
CA PRO A 277 -14.97 9.64 15.26
C PRO A 277 -14.95 10.75 16.33
N ALA A 278 -15.72 11.81 16.10
CA ALA A 278 -15.90 12.87 17.11
C ALA A 278 -16.48 12.26 18.39
N GLY A 279 -15.87 12.59 19.53
CA GLY A 279 -16.28 12.09 20.84
C GLY A 279 -15.84 10.65 21.15
N PHE A 280 -15.00 10.03 20.32
CA PHE A 280 -14.43 8.71 20.65
C PHE A 280 -13.67 8.80 21.97
N SER A 281 -13.99 7.87 22.89
CA SER A 281 -13.32 7.72 24.17
C SER A 281 -12.79 6.28 24.30
N GLY A 282 -11.52 6.11 24.45
CA GLY A 282 -10.88 4.80 24.54
C GLY A 282 -9.49 4.82 23.95
N THR A 283 -8.88 3.62 23.87
CA THR A 283 -7.57 3.45 23.23
C THR A 283 -7.75 2.98 21.80
N SER A 284 -7.19 3.70 20.86
CA SER A 284 -7.13 3.31 19.46
C SER A 284 -5.79 3.68 18.87
N TRP A 285 -5.32 2.87 17.95
CA TRP A 285 -4.10 3.12 17.16
C TRP A 285 -4.42 2.93 15.68
N THR A 286 -4.07 3.89 14.86
CA THR A 286 -4.16 3.69 13.41
C THR A 286 -3.15 2.65 12.93
N ALA A 287 -3.39 2.07 11.76
CA ALA A 287 -2.47 1.08 11.19
C ALA A 287 -2.16 1.32 9.71
N GLU A 288 -3.11 1.12 8.83
CA GLU A 288 -2.91 1.19 7.38
C GLU A 288 -3.54 2.43 6.79
N VAL A 289 -2.93 2.95 5.71
CA VAL A 289 -3.44 4.06 4.91
C VAL A 289 -3.38 3.71 3.43
N ALA A 290 -4.45 3.97 2.70
CA ALA A 290 -4.49 3.81 1.25
C ALA A 290 -5.22 4.98 0.58
N VAL A 291 -4.81 5.28 -0.65
CA VAL A 291 -5.48 6.26 -1.52
C VAL A 291 -6.24 5.48 -2.60
N SER A 292 -7.47 5.89 -2.91
CA SER A 292 -8.19 5.32 -4.05
C SER A 292 -7.41 5.56 -5.37
N PRO A 293 -7.43 4.63 -6.32
CA PRO A 293 -6.67 4.78 -7.57
C PRO A 293 -7.00 6.04 -8.38
N ASP A 294 -8.20 6.58 -8.22
CA ASP A 294 -8.63 7.85 -8.83
C ASP A 294 -8.22 9.10 -8.03
N GLY A 295 -7.58 8.93 -6.89
CA GLY A 295 -7.09 10.01 -6.02
C GLY A 295 -8.16 10.71 -5.19
N ARG A 296 -9.45 10.33 -5.29
CA ARG A 296 -10.54 11.08 -4.64
C ARG A 296 -10.71 10.80 -3.15
N PHE A 297 -10.24 9.64 -2.69
CA PHE A 297 -10.46 9.22 -1.32
C PHE A 297 -9.18 8.68 -0.66
N VAL A 298 -9.06 8.93 0.63
CA VAL A 298 -8.05 8.33 1.51
C VAL A 298 -8.77 7.54 2.59
N TYR A 299 -8.24 6.38 2.90
CA TYR A 299 -8.75 5.46 3.92
C TYR A 299 -7.69 5.23 4.99
N GLY A 300 -8.11 5.19 6.26
CA GLY A 300 -7.24 4.88 7.39
C GLY A 300 -7.88 3.88 8.34
N SER A 301 -7.18 2.80 8.73
CA SER A 301 -7.73 1.81 9.67
C SER A 301 -7.42 2.16 11.12
N ASN A 302 -8.40 1.93 12.01
CA ASN A 302 -8.36 2.20 13.44
C ASN A 302 -8.42 0.89 14.25
N ARG A 303 -7.33 0.53 14.93
CA ARG A 303 -7.25 -0.63 15.84
C ARG A 303 -7.69 -0.21 17.23
N GLY A 304 -8.87 -0.66 17.66
CA GLY A 304 -9.51 -0.31 18.95
C GLY A 304 -10.87 0.32 18.74
N ASP A 305 -11.01 1.34 17.89
CA ASP A 305 -12.30 1.76 17.32
C ASP A 305 -12.85 0.72 16.32
N ASP A 306 -11.96 -0.07 15.73
CA ASP A 306 -12.27 -1.16 14.79
C ASP A 306 -13.10 -0.67 13.59
N SER A 307 -12.68 0.48 13.05
CA SER A 307 -13.31 1.14 11.91
C SER A 307 -12.33 1.47 10.80
N LEU A 308 -12.88 1.89 9.67
CA LEU A 308 -12.18 2.53 8.57
C LEU A 308 -12.62 3.99 8.49
N ALA A 309 -11.69 4.92 8.74
CA ALA A 309 -11.93 6.35 8.50
C ALA A 309 -11.85 6.62 6.99
N VAL A 310 -12.78 7.41 6.48
CA VAL A 310 -12.89 7.77 5.05
C VAL A 310 -12.79 9.28 4.91
N PHE A 311 -11.91 9.72 4.02
CA PHE A 311 -11.68 11.12 3.74
C PHE A 311 -11.84 11.40 2.25
N ALA A 312 -12.44 12.55 1.90
CA ALA A 312 -12.38 13.11 0.57
C ALA A 312 -11.10 13.93 0.42
N VAL A 313 -10.46 13.80 -0.74
CA VAL A 313 -9.28 14.60 -1.12
C VAL A 313 -9.72 15.83 -1.89
N GLU A 314 -9.27 17.00 -1.47
CA GLU A 314 -9.37 18.21 -2.27
C GLU A 314 -8.28 18.20 -3.35
N ALA A 315 -8.66 18.04 -4.59
CA ALA A 315 -7.74 17.78 -5.71
C ALA A 315 -6.67 18.87 -5.91
N SER A 316 -7.00 20.13 -5.59
CA SER A 316 -6.10 21.28 -5.78
C SER A 316 -5.06 21.43 -4.68
N THR A 317 -5.34 20.92 -3.48
CA THR A 317 -4.50 21.14 -2.28
C THR A 317 -4.02 19.86 -1.61
N GLY A 318 -4.59 18.70 -1.98
CA GLY A 318 -4.34 17.42 -1.34
C GLY A 318 -4.92 17.30 0.08
N ARG A 319 -5.60 18.34 0.59
CA ARG A 319 -6.16 18.34 1.94
C ARG A 319 -7.30 17.35 2.07
N LEU A 320 -7.47 16.85 3.28
CA LEU A 320 -8.47 15.84 3.63
C LEU A 320 -9.66 16.43 4.35
N THR A 321 -10.86 16.01 3.94
CA THR A 321 -12.11 16.29 4.66
C THR A 321 -12.76 14.96 5.06
N VAL A 322 -13.08 14.78 6.34
CA VAL A 322 -13.73 13.57 6.86
C VAL A 322 -15.08 13.36 6.18
N LYS A 323 -15.30 12.19 5.61
CA LYS A 323 -16.58 11.73 5.05
C LYS A 323 -17.37 10.91 6.06
N GLY A 324 -16.67 10.17 6.90
CA GLY A 324 -17.28 9.30 7.90
C GLY A 324 -16.36 8.18 8.33
N HIS A 325 -16.95 7.27 9.14
CA HIS A 325 -16.29 6.06 9.63
C HIS A 325 -17.21 4.88 9.33
N ALA A 326 -16.63 3.82 8.80
CA ALA A 326 -17.37 2.60 8.47
C ALA A 326 -16.90 1.43 9.37
N PRO A 327 -17.82 0.61 9.90
CA PRO A 327 -17.44 -0.64 10.55
C PRO A 327 -16.66 -1.53 9.59
N ILE A 328 -15.56 -2.12 10.06
CA ILE A 328 -14.68 -2.93 9.19
C ILE A 328 -14.99 -4.44 9.26
N GLY A 329 -15.87 -4.86 10.18
CA GLY A 329 -16.35 -6.24 10.27
C GLY A 329 -15.53 -7.19 11.14
N GLY A 330 -14.54 -6.68 11.88
CA GLY A 330 -13.72 -7.49 12.79
C GLY A 330 -12.89 -6.63 13.71
N LYS A 331 -12.07 -7.28 14.55
CA LYS A 331 -11.28 -6.63 15.59
C LYS A 331 -9.84 -6.44 15.18
N TYR A 332 -9.30 -5.23 15.46
CA TYR A 332 -7.91 -4.88 15.28
C TYR A 332 -7.47 -4.94 13.80
N PRO A 333 -8.06 -4.09 12.91
CA PRO A 333 -7.77 -4.08 11.48
C PRO A 333 -6.36 -3.51 11.24
N ARG A 334 -5.36 -4.42 11.20
CA ARG A 334 -3.94 -4.01 11.08
C ARG A 334 -3.53 -3.67 9.65
N HIS A 335 -4.16 -4.30 8.67
CA HIS A 335 -3.91 -4.03 7.25
C HIS A 335 -5.20 -4.17 6.44
N PHE A 336 -5.34 -3.33 5.45
CA PHE A 336 -6.33 -3.48 4.40
C PHE A 336 -5.72 -3.12 3.04
N THR A 337 -6.34 -3.57 1.98
CA THR A 337 -5.94 -3.22 0.61
C THR A 337 -7.17 -2.94 -0.24
N ILE A 338 -7.03 -2.02 -1.20
CA ILE A 338 -8.05 -1.78 -2.22
C ILE A 338 -7.80 -2.80 -3.35
N ASP A 339 -8.84 -3.48 -3.80
CA ASP A 339 -8.71 -4.45 -4.89
C ASP A 339 -8.29 -3.78 -6.21
N PRO A 340 -7.70 -4.49 -7.17
CA PRO A 340 -7.22 -3.90 -8.42
C PRO A 340 -8.29 -3.22 -9.28
N THR A 341 -9.57 -3.50 -9.03
CA THR A 341 -10.71 -2.84 -9.71
C THR A 341 -11.21 -1.59 -8.99
N ALA A 342 -10.66 -1.28 -7.82
CA ALA A 342 -11.09 -0.20 -6.93
C ALA A 342 -12.57 -0.28 -6.50
N ARG A 343 -13.16 -1.48 -6.51
CA ARG A 343 -14.56 -1.71 -6.12
C ARG A 343 -14.70 -2.27 -4.71
N PHE A 344 -13.63 -2.83 -4.16
CA PHE A 344 -13.65 -3.47 -2.87
C PHE A 344 -12.42 -3.10 -2.03
N ILE A 345 -12.59 -3.19 -0.72
CA ILE A 345 -11.52 -3.24 0.25
C ILE A 345 -11.52 -4.64 0.88
N LEU A 346 -10.36 -5.27 0.94
CA LEU A 346 -10.12 -6.47 1.73
C LEU A 346 -9.43 -6.05 3.02
N ALA A 347 -9.93 -6.48 4.18
CA ALA A 347 -9.42 -6.08 5.49
C ALA A 347 -9.04 -7.28 6.35
N GLY A 348 -7.80 -7.28 6.85
CA GLY A 348 -7.29 -8.28 7.78
C GLY A 348 -7.49 -7.86 9.23
N HIS A 349 -8.25 -8.67 9.99
CA HIS A 349 -8.61 -8.42 11.39
C HIS A 349 -7.75 -9.31 12.30
N GLN A 350 -6.61 -8.77 12.75
CA GLN A 350 -5.60 -9.51 13.50
C GLN A 350 -6.18 -10.25 14.70
N ASN A 351 -7.05 -9.59 15.51
CA ASN A 351 -7.54 -10.17 16.76
C ASN A 351 -8.81 -11.02 16.58
N SER A 352 -9.56 -10.83 15.48
CA SER A 352 -10.67 -11.73 15.13
C SER A 352 -10.22 -12.98 14.39
N GLY A 353 -8.99 -12.98 13.84
CA GLY A 353 -8.53 -14.08 12.99
C GLY A 353 -9.37 -14.23 11.73
N THR A 354 -9.74 -13.12 11.09
CA THR A 354 -10.62 -13.13 9.91
C THR A 354 -10.18 -12.12 8.86
N ILE A 355 -10.62 -12.35 7.62
CA ILE A 355 -10.50 -11.40 6.51
C ILE A 355 -11.90 -11.07 6.03
N GLY A 356 -12.25 -9.79 6.01
CA GLY A 356 -13.53 -9.26 5.53
C GLY A 356 -13.40 -8.57 4.18
N VAL A 357 -14.54 -8.42 3.50
CA VAL A 357 -14.66 -7.66 2.25
C VAL A 357 -15.67 -6.55 2.43
N LEU A 358 -15.31 -5.36 1.96
CA LEU A 358 -16.19 -4.20 1.93
C LEU A 358 -16.31 -3.71 0.49
N ARG A 359 -17.55 -3.45 0.04
CA ARG A 359 -17.81 -2.83 -1.27
C ARG A 359 -17.69 -1.32 -1.14
N LEU A 360 -16.99 -0.69 -2.06
CA LEU A 360 -16.87 0.75 -2.17
C LEU A 360 -18.03 1.33 -2.98
N ASP A 361 -18.66 2.37 -2.45
CA ASP A 361 -19.56 3.21 -3.22
C ASP A 361 -18.71 4.18 -4.07
N PRO A 362 -18.78 4.14 -5.39
CA PRO A 362 -17.90 4.94 -6.23
C PRO A 362 -18.19 6.44 -6.19
N ALA A 363 -19.37 6.87 -5.74
CA ALA A 363 -19.72 8.29 -5.63
C ALA A 363 -19.27 8.90 -4.32
N THR A 364 -19.39 8.16 -3.23
CA THR A 364 -19.12 8.66 -1.86
C THR A 364 -17.80 8.19 -1.27
N GLY A 365 -17.22 7.12 -1.82
CA GLY A 365 -16.06 6.43 -1.27
C GLY A 365 -16.37 5.59 -0.03
N MET A 366 -17.62 5.61 0.48
CA MET A 366 -17.98 4.89 1.70
C MET A 366 -18.00 3.38 1.48
N PRO A 367 -17.31 2.60 2.32
CA PRO A 367 -17.34 1.14 2.25
C PRO A 367 -18.53 0.56 3.01
N SER A 368 -19.04 -0.58 2.54
CA SER A 368 -20.07 -1.38 3.19
C SER A 368 -19.71 -2.86 3.19
N LEU A 369 -19.92 -3.56 4.30
CA LEU A 369 -19.60 -4.97 4.44
C LEU A 369 -20.38 -5.83 3.43
N VAL A 370 -19.70 -6.81 2.85
CA VAL A 370 -20.32 -7.79 1.95
C VAL A 370 -19.86 -9.21 2.29
N GLY A 371 -20.78 -10.17 2.15
CA GLY A 371 -20.51 -11.58 2.39
C GLY A 371 -20.15 -11.90 3.83
N SER A 372 -19.62 -13.10 4.03
CA SER A 372 -19.09 -13.56 5.31
C SER A 372 -17.56 -13.53 5.29
N PRO A 373 -16.91 -13.19 6.41
CA PRO A 373 -15.46 -13.21 6.49
C PRO A 373 -14.92 -14.64 6.41
N VAL A 374 -13.73 -14.81 5.82
CA VAL A 374 -12.98 -16.08 5.86
C VAL A 374 -12.01 -16.08 7.04
N LYS A 375 -11.63 -17.28 7.51
CA LYS A 375 -10.79 -17.45 8.69
C LYS A 375 -9.33 -17.62 8.32
N VAL A 376 -8.47 -16.76 8.86
CA VAL A 376 -7.02 -16.90 8.91
C VAL A 376 -6.55 -16.32 10.23
N ASP A 377 -5.85 -17.10 11.02
CA ASP A 377 -5.37 -16.60 12.32
C ASP A 377 -4.32 -15.50 12.16
N LYS A 378 -4.53 -14.38 12.86
CA LYS A 378 -3.67 -13.19 12.89
C LYS A 378 -3.25 -12.65 11.52
N PRO A 379 -4.19 -12.36 10.59
CA PRO A 379 -3.86 -11.79 9.29
C PRO A 379 -3.44 -10.32 9.45
N VAL A 380 -2.25 -9.97 8.95
CA VAL A 380 -1.65 -8.64 9.16
C VAL A 380 -1.10 -8.01 7.88
N CYS A 381 -1.16 -8.72 6.74
CA CYS A 381 -0.85 -8.21 5.41
C CYS A 381 -1.72 -8.93 4.37
N LEU A 382 -2.27 -8.21 3.43
CA LEU A 382 -3.05 -8.74 2.30
C LEU A 382 -2.43 -8.22 1.01
N LEU A 383 -1.97 -9.13 0.15
CA LEU A 383 -1.31 -8.82 -1.10
C LEU A 383 -2.07 -9.41 -2.28
N PRO A 384 -2.95 -8.64 -2.95
CA PRO A 384 -3.57 -9.06 -4.19
C PRO A 384 -2.55 -9.16 -5.31
N VAL A 385 -2.57 -10.28 -6.04
CA VAL A 385 -1.69 -10.54 -7.16
C VAL A 385 -2.54 -10.79 -8.41
N THR A 386 -2.53 -9.84 -9.33
CA THR A 386 -3.07 -10.05 -10.67
C THR A 386 -2.05 -10.88 -11.45
N ARG A 387 -2.47 -12.03 -11.97
CA ARG A 387 -1.62 -12.80 -12.88
C ARG A 387 -1.48 -12.03 -14.20
N PRO A 388 -0.26 -11.93 -14.75
CA PRO A 388 -0.06 -11.30 -16.04
C PRO A 388 -0.77 -12.04 -17.18
#